data_77c68ce5658a3bdcbd6c2df23d3b87f8
#
_entry.id   77c68ce5658a3bdcbd6c2df23d3b87f8
#
_cell.length_a   1.000
_cell.length_b   1.000
_cell.length_c   1.000
_cell.angle_alpha   90.00
_cell.angle_beta   90.00
_cell.angle_gamma   90.00
#
_symmetry.space_group_name_H-M   'P 1'
#
loop_
_entity.id
_entity.type
_entity.pdbx_description
1 polymer ?
#
loop_
_entity_poly.entity_id
_entity_poly.type
_entity_poly.pdbx_seq_one_letter_code
_entity_poly.pdbx_strand_id
1 'polypeptide(L)'
;MQQGGTMCELLRAVLDGDEKADLRQLLDQLRANHRERYFLKNQILQAFEDYCNNYQKPAYFSRTSALGELIHYTHEIILEKESVWFIVRPKIASQDICRLAVDLSHFESMPVEAWLNLQDRFVSGDATGLSDSPTGHEGTVATSGVLEIDVRPFYESFPTIRDPRNIGKGIEFLHRYLSSQLFANTKSGRDNVPSQQWLEAFLDILQRSEYEGTPLMINERINSTAQLSQQVKRALTVVGERPADEPYEQFRSKLQVLGFEPGWGNTAGRVRETLELLDRLIDSPDHGVLDAFISHIPLVFRIVLVAIHGWVNQEDTLGRPLTASQVVYVLNQARSLEKQLQEDIKLAGLDVVGVQPKVIILTRLIPNSEGTKSHERLEKIQGTENAWILRVPFPEGNPNVTQNRIPRFEIWPYLESFAQAAEKELLAEFKGRPNLIVGNYSDGNLVAFLLARRLKATQCSIGHV
;
A
#
# COMPACT_ATOMS: atom_id res chain seq x y z
N MET A 1 -8.49 11.33 -36.22
CA MET A 1 -8.98 10.22 -35.39
C MET A 1 -8.34 8.94 -35.92
N GLN A 2 -7.13 8.61 -35.49
CA GLN A 2 -6.52 7.32 -35.81
C GLN A 2 -6.83 6.38 -34.64
N GLN A 3 -7.51 5.29 -34.97
CA GLN A 3 -7.79 4.18 -34.06
C GLN A 3 -6.44 3.60 -33.66
N GLY A 4 -6.11 3.64 -32.38
CA GLY A 4 -4.95 2.94 -31.86
C GLY A 4 -5.17 1.44 -32.01
N GLY A 5 -4.37 0.83 -32.88
CA GLY A 5 -4.33 -0.61 -33.06
C GLY A 5 -4.03 -1.33 -31.75
N THR A 6 -4.60 -2.51 -31.55
CA THR A 6 -4.29 -3.37 -30.41
C THR A 6 -2.82 -3.80 -30.48
N MET A 7 -2.17 -4.03 -29.35
CA MET A 7 -0.74 -4.41 -29.28
C MET A 7 -0.42 -5.72 -30.01
N CYS A 8 -1.39 -6.62 -30.13
CA CYS A 8 -1.30 -7.77 -31.02
C CYS A 8 -1.05 -7.33 -32.50
N GLU A 9 -1.48 -6.13 -32.88
CA GLU A 9 -1.21 -5.58 -34.22
C GLU A 9 0.24 -5.12 -34.37
N LEU A 10 0.87 -4.52 -33.31
CA LEU A 10 2.30 -4.18 -33.36
C LEU A 10 3.17 -5.42 -33.44
N LEU A 11 2.91 -6.43 -32.60
CA LEU A 11 3.65 -7.68 -32.66
C LEU A 11 3.45 -8.38 -34.03
N ARG A 12 2.24 -8.32 -34.57
CA ARG A 12 1.95 -8.85 -35.92
C ARG A 12 2.72 -8.06 -36.98
N ALA A 13 2.74 -6.73 -36.91
CA ALA A 13 3.50 -5.89 -37.84
C ALA A 13 5.00 -6.19 -37.83
N VAL A 14 5.57 -6.48 -36.64
CA VAL A 14 6.97 -6.91 -36.52
C VAL A 14 7.19 -8.30 -37.12
N LEU A 15 6.27 -9.26 -36.87
CA LEU A 15 6.40 -10.63 -37.33
C LEU A 15 6.18 -10.81 -38.83
N ASP A 16 5.30 -9.99 -39.41
CA ASP A 16 4.99 -10.00 -40.87
C ASP A 16 5.94 -9.07 -41.66
N GLY A 17 6.69 -8.19 -40.99
CA GLY A 17 7.59 -7.22 -41.59
C GLY A 17 9.05 -7.65 -41.60
N ASP A 18 9.89 -6.72 -42.11
CA ASP A 18 11.34 -6.91 -42.20
C ASP A 18 12.04 -6.93 -40.84
N GLU A 19 11.37 -6.45 -39.78
CA GLU A 19 11.90 -6.34 -38.41
C GLU A 19 11.83 -7.64 -37.61
N LYS A 20 11.29 -8.72 -38.20
CA LYS A 20 11.24 -10.05 -37.58
C LYS A 20 12.63 -10.61 -37.27
N ALA A 21 13.59 -10.34 -38.17
CA ALA A 21 14.98 -10.74 -37.96
C ALA A 21 15.64 -9.97 -36.80
N ASP A 22 15.30 -8.69 -36.67
CA ASP A 22 15.77 -7.82 -35.58
C ASP A 22 15.21 -8.27 -34.22
N LEU A 23 13.93 -8.59 -34.16
CA LEU A 23 13.33 -9.16 -32.95
C LEU A 23 14.01 -10.48 -32.55
N ARG A 24 14.30 -11.37 -33.50
CA ARG A 24 15.02 -12.63 -33.22
C ARG A 24 16.37 -12.37 -32.62
N GLN A 25 17.17 -11.49 -33.23
CA GLN A 25 18.51 -11.17 -32.75
C GLN A 25 18.49 -10.54 -31.35
N LEU A 26 17.53 -9.65 -31.08
CA LEU A 26 17.34 -9.06 -29.76
C LEU A 26 17.03 -10.14 -28.70
N LEU A 27 16.11 -11.06 -29.00
CA LEU A 27 15.76 -12.15 -28.09
C LEU A 27 16.93 -13.12 -27.88
N ASP A 28 17.71 -13.39 -28.91
CA ASP A 28 18.91 -14.23 -28.80
C ASP A 28 19.98 -13.53 -27.97
N GLN A 29 20.13 -12.21 -28.09
CA GLN A 29 21.03 -11.41 -27.24
C GLN A 29 20.58 -11.45 -25.76
N LEU A 30 19.29 -11.29 -25.47
CA LEU A 30 18.74 -11.42 -24.12
C LEU A 30 19.02 -12.82 -23.53
N ARG A 31 18.90 -13.88 -24.34
CA ARG A 31 19.22 -15.26 -23.91
C ARG A 31 20.69 -15.51 -23.66
N ALA A 32 21.56 -14.93 -24.48
CA ALA A 32 22.99 -15.19 -24.42
C ALA A 32 23.69 -14.44 -23.27
N ASN A 33 23.26 -13.23 -22.98
CA ASN A 33 23.93 -12.34 -22.05
C ASN A 33 23.51 -12.51 -20.60
N HIS A 34 22.41 -13.21 -20.30
CA HIS A 34 21.88 -13.28 -18.96
C HIS A 34 21.52 -14.72 -18.55
N ARG A 35 21.94 -15.10 -17.34
CA ARG A 35 21.39 -16.26 -16.62
C ARG A 35 19.92 -16.01 -16.19
N GLU A 36 19.50 -14.74 -16.23
CA GLU A 36 18.17 -14.30 -15.93
C GLU A 36 17.24 -14.58 -17.11
N ARG A 37 16.03 -14.99 -16.81
CA ARG A 37 14.97 -15.27 -17.79
C ARG A 37 13.80 -14.33 -17.65
N TYR A 38 13.84 -13.42 -16.69
CA TYR A 38 12.82 -12.41 -16.43
C TYR A 38 13.47 -11.03 -16.51
N PHE A 39 12.97 -10.20 -17.42
CA PHE A 39 13.52 -8.89 -17.74
C PHE A 39 12.48 -7.82 -17.47
N LEU A 40 12.86 -6.81 -16.73
CA LEU A 40 12.07 -5.61 -16.49
C LEU A 40 12.36 -4.54 -17.54
N LYS A 41 11.47 -3.57 -17.67
CA LYS A 41 11.50 -2.50 -18.68
C LYS A 41 12.89 -1.89 -18.89
N ASN A 42 13.59 -1.53 -17.83
CA ASN A 42 14.91 -0.89 -17.95
C ASN A 42 15.94 -1.82 -18.56
N GLN A 43 15.92 -3.11 -18.23
CA GLN A 43 16.81 -4.13 -18.80
C GLN A 43 16.47 -4.36 -20.28
N ILE A 44 15.20 -4.36 -20.62
CA ILE A 44 14.72 -4.52 -22.01
C ILE A 44 15.15 -3.32 -22.86
N LEU A 45 14.97 -2.10 -22.37
CA LEU A 45 15.37 -0.88 -23.06
C LEU A 45 16.88 -0.79 -23.24
N GLN A 46 17.64 -1.14 -22.21
CA GLN A 46 19.11 -1.18 -22.28
C GLN A 46 19.58 -2.21 -23.33
N ALA A 47 19.04 -3.43 -23.28
CA ALA A 47 19.39 -4.46 -24.25
C ALA A 47 19.03 -4.05 -25.70
N PHE A 48 17.93 -3.33 -25.87
CA PHE A 48 17.53 -2.81 -27.18
C PHE A 48 18.42 -1.66 -27.65
N GLU A 49 18.84 -0.78 -26.77
CA GLU A 49 19.79 0.29 -27.07
C GLU A 49 21.16 -0.29 -27.46
N ASP A 50 21.65 -1.27 -26.68
CA ASP A 50 22.89 -1.98 -27.00
C ASP A 50 22.77 -2.71 -28.34
N TYR A 51 21.63 -3.32 -28.63
CA TYR A 51 21.32 -3.91 -29.94
C TYR A 51 21.42 -2.87 -31.06
N CYS A 52 20.74 -1.74 -30.93
CA CYS A 52 20.75 -0.68 -31.93
C CYS A 52 22.18 -0.14 -32.19
N ASN A 53 22.98 0.02 -31.14
CA ASN A 53 24.36 0.48 -31.24
C ASN A 53 25.27 -0.56 -31.91
N ASN A 54 25.16 -1.83 -31.51
CA ASN A 54 25.99 -2.92 -32.05
C ASN A 54 25.76 -3.16 -33.55
N TYR A 55 24.50 -3.02 -33.98
CA TYR A 55 24.09 -3.20 -35.39
C TYR A 55 23.98 -1.90 -36.16
N GLN A 56 24.45 -0.77 -35.60
CA GLN A 56 24.45 0.56 -36.20
C GLN A 56 23.10 0.95 -36.80
N LYS A 57 21.99 0.63 -36.08
CA LYS A 57 20.65 0.98 -36.54
C LYS A 57 20.46 2.51 -36.58
N PRO A 58 19.73 3.04 -37.57
CA PRO A 58 19.50 4.48 -37.68
C PRO A 58 18.69 4.99 -36.48
N ALA A 59 18.91 6.23 -36.07
CA ALA A 59 18.30 6.83 -34.86
C ALA A 59 16.76 6.77 -34.80
N TYR A 60 16.09 6.77 -35.98
CA TYR A 60 14.63 6.63 -36.04
C TYR A 60 14.16 5.21 -35.67
N PHE A 61 15.00 4.18 -35.90
CA PHE A 61 14.63 2.77 -35.65
C PHE A 61 14.20 2.54 -34.22
N SER A 62 14.89 3.11 -33.25
CA SER A 62 14.57 2.93 -31.82
C SER A 62 13.27 3.58 -31.38
N ARG A 63 12.71 4.50 -32.19
CA ARG A 63 11.54 5.31 -31.78
C ARG A 63 10.29 5.13 -32.63
N THR A 64 10.47 4.89 -33.94
CA THR A 64 9.36 4.93 -34.92
C THR A 64 9.21 3.64 -35.70
N SER A 65 10.08 2.65 -35.53
CA SER A 65 9.89 1.34 -36.11
C SER A 65 8.84 0.54 -35.31
N ALA A 66 8.21 -0.44 -35.90
CA ALA A 66 7.23 -1.29 -35.23
C ALA A 66 7.88 -2.04 -34.04
N LEU A 67 9.13 -2.48 -34.18
CA LEU A 67 9.89 -3.09 -33.08
C LEU A 67 10.24 -2.07 -32.01
N GLY A 68 10.65 -0.86 -32.39
CA GLY A 68 10.93 0.22 -31.44
C GLY A 68 9.71 0.58 -30.60
N GLU A 69 8.55 0.74 -31.24
CA GLU A 69 7.28 0.97 -30.53
C GLU A 69 6.90 -0.22 -29.62
N LEU A 70 7.01 -1.46 -30.11
CA LEU A 70 6.75 -2.65 -29.33
C LEU A 70 7.61 -2.68 -28.06
N ILE A 71 8.92 -2.49 -28.17
CA ILE A 71 9.85 -2.51 -27.05
C ILE A 71 9.58 -1.34 -26.10
N HIS A 72 9.25 -0.15 -26.63
CA HIS A 72 8.93 1.00 -25.79
C HIS A 72 7.71 0.76 -24.89
N TYR A 73 6.70 0.05 -25.38
CA TYR A 73 5.51 -0.29 -24.60
C TYR A 73 5.65 -1.59 -23.81
N THR A 74 6.70 -2.39 -24.04
CA THR A 74 6.95 -3.61 -23.28
C THR A 74 7.51 -3.28 -21.90
N HIS A 75 6.86 -3.81 -20.87
CA HIS A 75 7.25 -3.61 -19.48
C HIS A 75 7.99 -4.79 -18.89
N GLU A 76 7.66 -6.00 -19.36
CA GLU A 76 8.22 -7.25 -18.83
C GLU A 76 8.37 -8.24 -19.97
N ILE A 77 9.47 -9.00 -19.95
CA ILE A 77 9.69 -10.15 -20.83
C ILE A 77 10.09 -11.35 -19.98
N ILE A 78 9.45 -12.51 -20.21
CA ILE A 78 9.89 -13.79 -19.65
C ILE A 78 10.28 -14.72 -20.80
N LEU A 79 11.48 -15.30 -20.69
CA LEU A 79 12.01 -16.27 -21.63
C LEU A 79 11.77 -17.69 -21.08
N GLU A 80 10.87 -18.44 -21.64
CA GLU A 80 10.71 -19.89 -21.43
C GLU A 80 11.49 -20.67 -22.50
N LYS A 81 11.54 -21.98 -22.35
CA LYS A 81 12.25 -22.88 -23.29
C LYS A 81 11.66 -22.84 -24.70
N GLU A 82 10.34 -22.80 -24.79
CA GLU A 82 9.58 -22.87 -26.06
C GLU A 82 8.82 -21.59 -26.38
N SER A 83 8.77 -20.63 -25.48
CA SER A 83 8.00 -19.40 -25.65
C SER A 83 8.65 -18.18 -25.03
N VAL A 84 8.24 -17.01 -25.49
CA VAL A 84 8.59 -15.70 -24.93
C VAL A 84 7.29 -15.00 -24.58
N TRP A 85 7.22 -14.51 -23.35
CA TRP A 85 6.07 -13.75 -22.90
C TRP A 85 6.41 -12.26 -22.85
N PHE A 86 5.48 -11.46 -23.34
CA PHE A 86 5.55 -10.00 -23.32
C PHE A 86 4.38 -9.44 -22.53
N ILE A 87 4.66 -8.56 -21.59
CA ILE A 87 3.67 -7.67 -21.00
C ILE A 87 3.84 -6.29 -21.57
N VAL A 88 2.81 -5.83 -22.23
CA VAL A 88 2.81 -4.57 -22.95
C VAL A 88 1.73 -3.65 -22.41
N ARG A 89 2.08 -2.40 -22.12
CA ARG A 89 1.18 -1.40 -21.55
C ARG A 89 1.19 -0.14 -22.41
N PRO A 90 0.34 -0.07 -23.45
CA PRO A 90 0.32 1.07 -24.37
C PRO A 90 -0.30 2.33 -23.75
N LYS A 91 -1.17 2.18 -22.75
CA LYS A 91 -1.86 3.28 -22.07
C LYS A 91 -2.03 2.95 -20.58
N ILE A 92 -2.28 3.98 -19.79
CA ILE A 92 -2.66 3.81 -18.36
C ILE A 92 -3.92 2.93 -18.30
N ALA A 93 -3.91 1.93 -17.42
CA ALA A 93 -4.97 0.93 -17.22
C ALA A 93 -5.25 0.01 -18.43
N SER A 94 -4.33 -0.05 -19.41
CA SER A 94 -4.40 -0.99 -20.53
C SER A 94 -3.19 -1.92 -20.46
N GLN A 95 -3.42 -3.24 -20.53
CA GLN A 95 -2.38 -4.25 -20.49
C GLN A 95 -2.73 -5.37 -21.44
N ASP A 96 -1.82 -5.69 -22.36
CA ASP A 96 -1.91 -6.83 -23.24
C ASP A 96 -0.78 -7.81 -22.91
N ILE A 97 -1.12 -9.09 -22.83
CA ILE A 97 -0.20 -10.18 -22.56
C ILE A 97 -0.13 -11.06 -23.78
N CYS A 98 1.06 -11.16 -24.36
CA CYS A 98 1.30 -11.96 -25.54
C CYS A 98 2.31 -13.06 -25.27
N ARG A 99 2.00 -14.28 -25.69
CA ARG A 99 2.91 -15.40 -25.71
C ARG A 99 3.34 -15.67 -27.14
N LEU A 100 4.62 -15.58 -27.42
CA LEU A 100 5.25 -15.77 -28.72
C LEU A 100 6.03 -17.07 -28.74
N ALA A 101 5.86 -17.91 -29.76
CA ALA A 101 6.70 -19.08 -29.95
C ALA A 101 8.17 -18.68 -30.24
N VAL A 102 9.11 -19.47 -29.72
CA VAL A 102 10.56 -19.18 -29.85
C VAL A 102 11.02 -19.09 -31.32
N ASP A 103 10.42 -19.86 -32.21
CA ASP A 103 10.67 -19.83 -33.64
C ASP A 103 10.06 -18.63 -34.37
N LEU A 104 9.31 -17.78 -33.62
CA LEU A 104 8.56 -16.65 -34.15
C LEU A 104 7.51 -17.02 -35.21
N SER A 105 6.99 -18.27 -35.14
CA SER A 105 6.00 -18.76 -36.09
C SER A 105 4.59 -18.26 -35.81
N HIS A 106 4.24 -18.11 -34.55
CA HIS A 106 2.92 -17.66 -34.10
C HIS A 106 2.99 -17.02 -32.71
N PHE A 107 1.99 -16.22 -32.40
CA PHE A 107 1.75 -15.67 -31.08
C PHE A 107 0.28 -15.76 -30.72
N GLU A 108 0.00 -15.74 -29.43
CA GLU A 108 -1.35 -15.74 -28.87
C GLU A 108 -1.49 -14.70 -27.78
N SER A 109 -2.70 -14.13 -27.65
CA SER A 109 -3.03 -13.26 -26.53
C SER A 109 -3.42 -14.11 -25.34
N MET A 110 -2.85 -13.81 -24.17
CA MET A 110 -3.03 -14.61 -22.96
C MET A 110 -3.84 -13.84 -21.92
N PRO A 111 -4.68 -14.53 -21.14
CA PRO A 111 -5.36 -13.91 -20.01
C PRO A 111 -4.40 -13.59 -18.87
N VAL A 112 -4.76 -12.59 -18.04
CA VAL A 112 -3.96 -12.16 -16.88
C VAL A 112 -3.66 -13.31 -15.92
N GLU A 113 -4.58 -14.25 -15.76
CA GLU A 113 -4.41 -15.43 -14.90
C GLU A 113 -3.25 -16.32 -15.36
N ALA A 114 -3.07 -16.49 -16.67
CA ALA A 114 -1.97 -17.29 -17.21
C ALA A 114 -0.62 -16.64 -16.91
N TRP A 115 -0.55 -15.31 -16.94
CA TRP A 115 0.63 -14.54 -16.56
C TRP A 115 0.93 -14.65 -15.06
N LEU A 116 -0.07 -14.45 -14.19
CA LEU A 116 0.11 -14.58 -12.74
C LEU A 116 0.55 -16.00 -12.36
N ASN A 117 0.01 -17.02 -12.99
CA ASN A 117 0.43 -18.42 -12.80
C ASN A 117 1.88 -18.63 -13.26
N LEU A 118 2.33 -17.95 -14.32
CA LEU A 118 3.71 -18.01 -14.77
C LEU A 118 4.64 -17.33 -13.77
N GLN A 119 4.28 -16.16 -13.28
CA GLN A 119 5.05 -15.45 -12.24
C GLN A 119 5.17 -16.28 -10.96
N ASP A 120 4.09 -16.89 -10.50
CA ASP A 120 4.08 -17.75 -9.32
C ASP A 120 5.03 -18.96 -9.50
N ARG A 121 5.06 -19.58 -10.66
CA ARG A 121 6.03 -20.66 -10.96
C ARG A 121 7.47 -20.18 -10.96
N PHE A 122 7.72 -18.96 -11.45
CA PHE A 122 9.06 -18.37 -11.42
C PHE A 122 9.53 -18.07 -9.99
N VAL A 123 8.65 -17.54 -9.14
CA VAL A 123 8.95 -17.21 -7.74
C VAL A 123 9.08 -18.47 -6.88
N SER A 124 8.26 -19.51 -7.15
CA SER A 124 8.26 -20.76 -6.38
C SER A 124 9.45 -21.68 -6.71
N GLY A 125 10.25 -21.36 -7.72
CA GLY A 125 11.34 -22.22 -8.17
C GLY A 125 10.89 -23.51 -8.86
N ASP A 126 9.58 -23.70 -9.08
CA ASP A 126 8.97 -24.82 -9.78
C ASP A 126 9.17 -24.77 -11.32
N ALA A 127 10.18 -24.03 -11.74
CA ALA A 127 10.64 -24.03 -13.13
C ALA A 127 11.35 -25.36 -13.49
N THR A 128 10.80 -26.51 -13.07
CA THR A 128 11.32 -27.86 -13.34
C THR A 128 11.29 -28.27 -14.80
N GLY A 129 10.96 -27.36 -15.71
CA GLY A 129 11.17 -27.52 -17.15
C GLY A 129 12.52 -26.99 -17.64
N LEU A 130 13.44 -26.53 -16.75
CA LEU A 130 14.58 -25.71 -17.11
C LEU A 130 15.95 -26.21 -16.58
N SER A 131 16.02 -27.30 -15.85
CA SER A 131 17.30 -27.88 -15.43
C SER A 131 17.69 -29.02 -16.34
N ASP A 132 18.48 -28.76 -17.39
CA ASP A 132 19.41 -29.74 -17.93
C ASP A 132 20.71 -29.62 -17.10
N SER A 133 20.79 -30.32 -16.00
CA SER A 133 22.06 -30.75 -15.41
C SER A 133 21.81 -31.90 -14.44
N PRO A 134 22.30 -33.09 -14.76
CA PRO A 134 22.29 -34.24 -13.87
C PRO A 134 23.52 -34.22 -13.00
N THR A 135 23.52 -33.51 -11.91
CA THR A 135 24.43 -33.80 -10.78
C THR A 135 23.93 -33.09 -9.54
N GLY A 136 23.58 -33.91 -8.55
CA GLY A 136 23.29 -33.41 -7.21
C GLY A 136 24.50 -32.72 -6.60
N HIS A 137 24.30 -31.48 -6.25
CA HIS A 137 24.99 -30.81 -5.16
C HIS A 137 24.03 -29.80 -4.58
N GLU A 138 23.75 -29.93 -3.30
CA GLU A 138 23.28 -28.85 -2.45
C GLU A 138 24.30 -27.70 -2.58
N GLY A 139 24.10 -26.87 -3.56
CA GLY A 139 24.90 -25.66 -3.82
C GLY A 139 24.01 -24.47 -3.54
N THR A 140 24.31 -23.77 -2.47
CA THR A 140 23.95 -22.38 -2.22
C THR A 140 23.88 -21.64 -3.55
N VAL A 141 22.67 -21.32 -3.99
CA VAL A 141 22.45 -20.40 -5.09
C VAL A 141 23.07 -19.08 -4.63
N ALA A 142 24.12 -18.66 -5.33
CA ALA A 142 24.68 -17.33 -5.13
C ALA A 142 23.59 -16.33 -5.51
N THR A 143 22.85 -15.87 -4.53
CA THR A 143 21.90 -14.79 -4.65
C THR A 143 22.66 -13.55 -5.04
N SER A 144 22.50 -13.13 -6.30
CA SER A 144 22.84 -11.77 -6.70
C SER A 144 22.00 -10.86 -5.84
N GLY A 145 22.52 -10.30 -4.76
CA GLY A 145 22.05 -9.19 -3.91
C GLY A 145 20.57 -8.77 -3.91
N VAL A 146 19.66 -9.57 -4.38
CA VAL A 146 18.22 -9.35 -4.33
C VAL A 146 17.73 -9.92 -3.02
N LEU A 147 17.17 -9.04 -2.19
CA LEU A 147 16.50 -9.43 -0.96
C LEU A 147 15.36 -10.40 -1.32
N GLU A 148 15.51 -11.67 -0.99
CA GLU A 148 14.44 -12.65 -1.11
C GLU A 148 13.45 -12.39 0.04
N ILE A 149 12.31 -11.77 -0.31
CA ILE A 149 11.25 -11.54 0.67
C ILE A 149 10.43 -12.82 0.76
N ASP A 150 10.50 -13.51 1.91
CA ASP A 150 9.61 -14.64 2.18
C ASP A 150 8.18 -14.12 2.37
N VAL A 151 7.38 -14.27 1.32
CA VAL A 151 5.96 -13.89 1.32
C VAL A 151 5.03 -15.01 1.83
N ARG A 152 5.56 -16.20 2.13
CA ARG A 152 4.77 -17.34 2.63
C ARG A 152 3.95 -17.02 3.88
N PRO A 153 4.44 -16.26 4.88
CA PRO A 153 3.62 -15.84 6.00
C PRO A 153 2.39 -15.02 5.62
N PHE A 154 2.42 -14.35 4.46
CA PHE A 154 1.26 -13.62 3.94
C PHE A 154 0.22 -14.56 3.32
N TYR A 155 0.64 -15.66 2.69
CA TYR A 155 -0.28 -16.64 2.11
C TYR A 155 -1.05 -17.41 3.19
N GLU A 156 -0.47 -17.62 4.35
CA GLU A 156 -1.15 -18.25 5.48
C GLU A 156 -2.18 -17.33 6.15
N SER A 157 -1.94 -16.01 6.11
CA SER A 157 -2.76 -15.00 6.78
C SER A 157 -3.74 -14.28 5.87
N PHE A 158 -3.50 -14.30 4.55
CA PHE A 158 -4.35 -13.64 3.55
C PHE A 158 -5.15 -14.66 2.76
N PRO A 159 -6.45 -14.43 2.55
CA PRO A 159 -7.25 -15.29 1.70
C PRO A 159 -6.75 -15.15 0.26
N THR A 160 -6.59 -16.27 -0.39
CA THR A 160 -6.28 -16.32 -1.82
C THR A 160 -7.41 -15.64 -2.60
N ILE A 161 -7.08 -14.64 -3.40
CA ILE A 161 -8.04 -14.02 -4.33
C ILE A 161 -8.32 -15.06 -5.42
N ARG A 162 -9.43 -15.79 -5.29
CA ARG A 162 -9.80 -16.87 -6.24
C ARG A 162 -10.56 -16.35 -7.45
N ASP A 163 -11.09 -15.15 -7.40
CA ASP A 163 -11.86 -14.52 -8.47
C ASP A 163 -11.15 -13.28 -8.99
N PRO A 164 -10.65 -13.29 -10.26
CA PRO A 164 -9.96 -12.15 -10.87
C PRO A 164 -10.78 -10.86 -10.88
N ARG A 165 -12.12 -10.96 -10.82
CA ARG A 165 -13.01 -9.79 -10.75
C ARG A 165 -12.87 -9.02 -9.44
N ASN A 166 -12.22 -9.60 -8.44
CA ASN A 166 -11.92 -8.95 -7.17
C ASN A 166 -10.58 -8.18 -7.20
N ILE A 167 -9.79 -8.29 -8.26
CA ILE A 167 -8.58 -7.49 -8.46
C ILE A 167 -8.99 -6.02 -8.57
N GLY A 168 -8.43 -5.17 -7.71
CA GLY A 168 -8.80 -3.75 -7.59
C GLY A 168 -9.92 -3.45 -6.57
N LYS A 169 -10.59 -4.48 -6.02
CA LYS A 169 -11.57 -4.34 -4.95
C LYS A 169 -11.00 -4.75 -3.58
N GLY A 170 -9.73 -4.51 -3.36
CA GLY A 170 -9.00 -4.98 -2.18
C GLY A 170 -9.59 -4.51 -0.85
N ILE A 171 -10.16 -3.30 -0.79
CA ILE A 171 -10.81 -2.77 0.41
C ILE A 171 -12.08 -3.55 0.70
N GLU A 172 -12.96 -3.75 -0.27
CA GLU A 172 -14.18 -4.55 -0.11
C GLU A 172 -13.86 -6.00 0.26
N PHE A 173 -12.78 -6.54 -0.31
CA PHE A 173 -12.31 -7.87 -0.02
C PHE A 173 -11.78 -8.00 1.41
N LEU A 174 -10.94 -7.06 1.86
CA LEU A 174 -10.43 -7.00 3.24
C LEU A 174 -11.57 -6.85 4.24
N HIS A 175 -12.55 -5.99 3.96
CA HIS A 175 -13.74 -5.83 4.80
C HIS A 175 -14.52 -7.13 4.93
N ARG A 176 -14.79 -7.82 3.82
CA ARG A 176 -15.47 -9.13 3.85
C ARG A 176 -14.67 -10.18 4.59
N TYR A 177 -13.36 -10.19 4.41
CA TYR A 177 -12.48 -11.13 5.09
C TYR A 177 -12.40 -10.88 6.59
N LEU A 178 -12.14 -9.64 7.01
CA LEU A 178 -12.12 -9.27 8.42
C LEU A 178 -13.47 -9.52 9.07
N SER A 179 -14.55 -9.16 8.40
CA SER A 179 -15.91 -9.47 8.85
C SER A 179 -16.14 -10.98 8.94
N SER A 180 -15.70 -11.75 7.95
CA SER A 180 -15.84 -13.22 7.98
C SER A 180 -15.02 -13.85 9.09
N GLN A 181 -13.82 -13.33 9.42
CA GLN A 181 -13.01 -13.80 10.54
C GLN A 181 -13.62 -13.42 11.90
N LEU A 182 -14.13 -12.19 12.02
CA LEU A 182 -14.83 -11.73 13.22
C LEU A 182 -16.11 -12.54 13.48
N PHE A 183 -16.82 -12.95 12.42
CA PHE A 183 -18.11 -13.66 12.52
C PHE A 183 -18.04 -15.17 12.17
N ALA A 184 -16.93 -15.69 11.62
CA ALA A 184 -16.79 -17.12 11.29
C ALA A 184 -16.75 -18.00 12.53
N ASN A 185 -16.27 -17.50 13.65
CA ASN A 185 -16.33 -18.19 14.94
C ASN A 185 -17.77 -18.34 15.49
N THR A 186 -18.76 -17.61 14.92
CA THR A 186 -20.16 -17.75 15.29
C THR A 186 -20.89 -18.92 14.62
N LYS A 187 -20.30 -19.55 13.59
CA LYS A 187 -20.95 -20.66 12.84
C LYS A 187 -20.60 -22.07 13.35
N SER A 188 -19.70 -22.24 14.30
CA SER A 188 -19.31 -23.56 14.81
C SER A 188 -20.05 -24.04 16.06
N GLY A 189 -21.11 -23.38 16.47
CA GLY A 189 -21.93 -23.83 17.61
C GLY A 189 -23.42 -23.73 17.29
N ARG A 190 -24.16 -24.78 17.61
CA ARG A 190 -25.60 -24.93 17.42
C ARG A 190 -26.48 -24.00 18.30
N ASP A 191 -25.95 -22.94 18.84
CA ASP A 191 -26.71 -21.98 19.65
C ASP A 191 -26.46 -20.56 19.14
N ASN A 192 -27.54 -19.87 18.82
CA ASN A 192 -27.64 -18.46 18.40
C ASN A 192 -27.22 -17.46 19.51
N VAL A 193 -26.05 -17.64 20.10
CA VAL A 193 -25.46 -16.61 20.93
C VAL A 193 -24.43 -15.89 20.06
N PRO A 194 -24.58 -14.58 19.76
CA PRO A 194 -23.49 -13.79 19.22
C PRO A 194 -22.33 -14.04 20.15
N SER A 195 -21.21 -14.55 19.65
CA SER A 195 -20.20 -15.05 20.56
C SER A 195 -19.82 -13.90 21.50
N GLN A 196 -20.03 -14.08 22.75
CA GLN A 196 -19.69 -13.14 23.82
C GLN A 196 -18.26 -12.63 23.66
N GLN A 197 -17.40 -13.43 23.02
CA GLN A 197 -16.02 -13.13 22.70
C GLN A 197 -15.79 -11.93 21.75
N TRP A 198 -16.62 -11.76 20.70
CA TRP A 198 -16.46 -10.60 19.82
C TRP A 198 -16.88 -9.30 20.51
N LEU A 199 -17.96 -9.37 21.31
CA LEU A 199 -18.45 -8.21 22.05
C LEU A 199 -17.48 -7.83 23.19
N GLU A 200 -16.81 -8.80 23.81
CA GLU A 200 -15.73 -8.55 24.76
C GLU A 200 -14.51 -7.90 24.08
N ALA A 201 -14.10 -8.41 22.90
CA ALA A 201 -13.02 -7.80 22.12
C ALA A 201 -13.39 -6.38 21.63
N PHE A 202 -14.64 -6.18 21.26
CA PHE A 202 -15.15 -4.87 20.87
C PHE A 202 -15.18 -3.88 22.04
N LEU A 203 -15.62 -4.32 23.20
CA LEU A 203 -15.56 -3.54 24.45
C LEU A 203 -14.13 -3.12 24.78
N ASP A 204 -13.16 -4.05 24.64
CA ASP A 204 -11.74 -3.78 24.85
C ASP A 204 -11.21 -2.70 23.87
N ILE A 205 -11.65 -2.70 22.60
CA ILE A 205 -11.31 -1.66 21.65
C ILE A 205 -11.84 -0.29 22.10
N LEU A 206 -13.09 -0.21 22.55
CA LEU A 206 -13.69 1.04 23.03
C LEU A 206 -13.00 1.56 24.29
N GLN A 207 -12.60 0.67 25.21
CA GLN A 207 -11.86 1.02 26.43
C GLN A 207 -10.44 1.50 26.17
N ARG A 208 -9.76 0.92 25.16
CA ARG A 208 -8.40 1.31 24.76
C ARG A 208 -8.34 2.53 23.87
N SER A 209 -9.50 3.03 23.41
CA SER A 209 -9.57 4.24 22.62
C SER A 209 -9.24 5.45 23.50
N GLU A 210 -7.99 5.89 23.44
CA GLU A 210 -7.45 6.99 24.22
C GLU A 210 -6.59 7.93 23.38
N TYR A 211 -6.49 9.17 23.82
CA TYR A 211 -5.58 10.17 23.28
C TYR A 211 -4.82 10.83 24.44
N GLU A 212 -3.49 10.68 24.44
CA GLU A 212 -2.60 11.17 25.52
C GLU A 212 -3.06 10.79 26.93
N GLY A 213 -3.55 9.54 27.09
CA GLY A 213 -4.05 9.00 28.36
C GLY A 213 -5.48 9.42 28.74
N THR A 214 -6.16 10.19 27.88
CA THR A 214 -7.56 10.54 28.06
C THR A 214 -8.46 9.61 27.30
N PRO A 215 -9.40 8.90 27.95
CA PRO A 215 -10.34 8.03 27.24
C PRO A 215 -11.26 8.84 26.30
N LEU A 216 -11.46 8.30 25.09
CA LEU A 216 -12.24 8.98 24.04
C LEU A 216 -13.64 8.42 23.86
N MET A 217 -13.86 7.15 24.17
CA MET A 217 -15.14 6.48 23.89
C MET A 217 -15.90 6.15 25.18
N ILE A 218 -15.33 5.31 26.04
CA ILE A 218 -15.97 4.90 27.29
C ILE A 218 -14.98 5.00 28.45
N ASN A 219 -15.52 5.20 29.67
CA ASN A 219 -14.74 5.27 30.88
C ASN A 219 -14.95 4.04 31.78
N GLU A 220 -14.33 4.01 32.94
CA GLU A 220 -14.32 2.89 33.89
C GLU A 220 -15.71 2.44 34.39
N ARG A 221 -16.76 3.22 34.13
CA ARG A 221 -18.14 2.87 34.51
C ARG A 221 -18.74 1.78 33.64
N ILE A 222 -18.18 1.57 32.44
CA ILE A 222 -18.57 0.49 31.53
C ILE A 222 -17.43 -0.53 31.49
N ASN A 223 -17.53 -1.58 32.29
CA ASN A 223 -16.50 -2.62 32.40
C ASN A 223 -16.98 -4.01 31.96
N SER A 224 -18.21 -4.12 31.51
CA SER A 224 -18.77 -5.38 31.00
C SER A 224 -19.73 -5.14 29.84
N THR A 225 -19.91 -6.14 29.00
CA THR A 225 -20.82 -6.11 27.86
C THR A 225 -22.28 -5.88 28.27
N ALA A 226 -22.69 -6.43 29.39
CA ALA A 226 -24.02 -6.22 29.97
C ALA A 226 -24.22 -4.75 30.39
N GLN A 227 -23.23 -4.14 31.02
CA GLN A 227 -23.27 -2.71 31.35
C GLN A 227 -23.28 -1.86 30.08
N LEU A 228 -22.47 -2.18 29.07
CA LEU A 228 -22.47 -1.45 27.78
C LEU A 228 -23.87 -1.43 27.21
N SER A 229 -24.53 -2.57 27.04
CA SER A 229 -25.90 -2.66 26.51
C SER A 229 -26.89 -1.84 27.34
N GLN A 230 -26.81 -1.92 28.66
CA GLN A 230 -27.69 -1.16 29.53
C GLN A 230 -27.49 0.36 29.42
N GLN A 231 -26.23 0.80 29.41
CA GLN A 231 -25.91 2.22 29.37
C GLN A 231 -26.17 2.84 28.01
N VAL A 232 -26.01 2.10 26.91
CA VAL A 232 -26.40 2.54 25.56
C VAL A 232 -27.91 2.92 25.51
N LYS A 233 -28.78 2.05 26.03
CA LYS A 233 -30.23 2.31 26.08
C LYS A 233 -30.59 3.55 26.92
N ARG A 234 -29.91 3.74 28.05
CA ARG A 234 -30.05 4.94 28.88
C ARG A 234 -29.55 6.20 28.17
N ALA A 235 -28.41 6.11 27.51
CA ALA A 235 -27.83 7.22 26.77
C ALA A 235 -28.73 7.64 25.59
N LEU A 236 -29.30 6.66 24.87
CA LEU A 236 -30.31 6.92 23.81
C LEU A 236 -31.55 7.66 24.34
N THR A 237 -32.00 7.35 25.55
CA THR A 237 -33.12 8.09 26.20
C THR A 237 -32.70 9.54 26.45
N VAL A 238 -31.48 9.77 26.99
CA VAL A 238 -30.99 11.12 27.28
C VAL A 238 -30.83 11.99 26.03
N VAL A 239 -30.35 11.42 24.92
CA VAL A 239 -30.15 12.17 23.66
C VAL A 239 -31.42 12.24 22.82
N GLY A 240 -32.34 11.27 23.00
CA GLY A 240 -33.62 11.20 22.29
C GLY A 240 -34.54 12.37 22.58
N GLU A 241 -34.47 12.92 23.79
CA GLU A 241 -35.28 14.07 24.25
C GLU A 241 -34.73 15.43 23.78
N ARG A 242 -33.61 15.46 23.05
CA ARG A 242 -32.90 16.67 22.70
C ARG A 242 -33.06 17.05 21.23
N PRO A 243 -33.05 18.37 20.90
CA PRO A 243 -32.90 18.82 19.52
C PRO A 243 -31.66 18.22 18.87
N ALA A 244 -31.73 17.82 17.59
CA ALA A 244 -30.65 17.15 16.89
C ALA A 244 -29.40 18.02 16.75
N ASP A 245 -29.57 19.33 16.68
CA ASP A 245 -28.51 20.32 16.54
C ASP A 245 -27.92 20.81 17.87
N GLU A 246 -28.44 20.33 19.02
CA GLU A 246 -27.92 20.71 20.33
C GLU A 246 -26.44 20.27 20.48
N PRO A 247 -25.51 21.22 20.80
CA PRO A 247 -24.11 20.88 20.94
C PRO A 247 -23.83 19.90 22.09
N TYR A 248 -22.90 18.95 21.88
CA TYR A 248 -22.51 17.93 22.85
C TYR A 248 -22.19 18.48 24.24
N GLU A 249 -21.53 19.64 24.32
CA GLU A 249 -21.11 20.28 25.57
C GLU A 249 -22.29 20.52 26.56
N GLN A 250 -23.52 20.72 26.05
CA GLN A 250 -24.68 20.98 26.89
C GLN A 250 -25.19 19.75 27.64
N PHE A 251 -24.85 18.56 27.19
CA PHE A 251 -25.26 17.31 27.82
C PHE A 251 -24.11 16.35 28.14
N ARG A 252 -22.87 16.73 27.88
CA ARG A 252 -21.67 15.98 28.14
C ARG A 252 -21.66 15.32 29.52
N SER A 253 -21.92 16.08 30.59
CA SER A 253 -21.88 15.55 31.95
C SER A 253 -22.89 14.41 32.18
N LYS A 254 -24.04 14.44 31.52
CA LYS A 254 -25.06 13.38 31.64
C LYS A 254 -24.56 12.07 30.98
N LEU A 255 -23.88 12.17 29.82
CA LEU A 255 -23.32 11.02 29.13
C LEU A 255 -22.10 10.46 29.87
N GLN A 256 -21.22 11.30 30.40
CA GLN A 256 -20.06 10.85 31.18
C GLN A 256 -20.46 10.10 32.48
N VAL A 257 -21.55 10.50 33.11
CA VAL A 257 -22.12 9.75 34.25
C VAL A 257 -22.60 8.36 33.84
N LEU A 258 -23.06 8.20 32.60
CA LEU A 258 -23.44 6.89 32.03
C LEU A 258 -22.24 6.08 31.52
N GLY A 259 -21.05 6.67 31.45
CA GLY A 259 -19.84 6.02 31.02
C GLY A 259 -19.37 6.35 29.59
N PHE A 260 -20.02 7.32 28.91
CA PHE A 260 -19.68 7.72 27.54
C PHE A 260 -18.86 9.02 27.52
N GLU A 261 -17.68 8.95 26.95
CA GLU A 261 -16.75 10.07 26.77
C GLU A 261 -17.02 10.83 25.44
N PRO A 262 -16.27 11.89 25.05
CA PRO A 262 -16.63 12.77 23.95
C PRO A 262 -16.71 12.16 22.54
N GLY A 263 -16.11 11.05 22.22
CA GLY A 263 -15.92 10.54 20.87
C GLY A 263 -17.16 10.08 20.08
N TRP A 264 -18.36 10.34 20.57
CA TRP A 264 -19.63 9.83 19.99
C TRP A 264 -20.29 10.80 19.00
N GLY A 265 -19.94 12.08 19.03
CA GLY A 265 -20.46 13.08 18.14
C GLY A 265 -20.44 14.48 18.75
N ASN A 266 -20.44 15.50 17.89
CA ASN A 266 -20.44 16.91 18.29
C ASN A 266 -21.84 17.48 18.56
N THR A 267 -22.90 16.78 18.15
CA THR A 267 -24.30 17.19 18.36
C THR A 267 -25.13 16.02 18.87
N ALA A 268 -26.27 16.31 19.47
CA ALA A 268 -27.22 15.30 19.97
C ALA A 268 -27.71 14.35 18.86
N GLY A 269 -27.90 14.86 17.64
CA GLY A 269 -28.26 14.05 16.48
C GLY A 269 -27.15 13.05 16.13
N ARG A 270 -25.90 13.52 16.03
CA ARG A 270 -24.75 12.65 15.70
C ARG A 270 -24.50 11.60 16.80
N VAL A 271 -24.57 12.00 18.06
CA VAL A 271 -24.43 11.06 19.20
C VAL A 271 -25.52 10.00 19.15
N ARG A 272 -26.77 10.40 18.85
CA ARG A 272 -27.91 9.47 18.72
C ARG A 272 -27.65 8.44 17.62
N GLU A 273 -27.30 8.90 16.41
CA GLU A 273 -26.98 8.02 15.27
C GLU A 273 -25.89 7.02 15.60
N THR A 274 -24.80 7.47 16.23
CA THR A 274 -23.68 6.61 16.63
C THR A 274 -24.09 5.58 17.70
N LEU A 275 -24.89 5.99 18.69
CA LEU A 275 -25.38 5.07 19.73
C LEU A 275 -26.42 4.09 19.20
N GLU A 276 -27.27 4.48 18.23
CA GLU A 276 -28.22 3.59 17.55
C GLU A 276 -27.48 2.52 16.73
N LEU A 277 -26.40 2.89 16.06
CA LEU A 277 -25.53 1.92 15.37
C LEU A 277 -24.90 0.95 16.36
N LEU A 278 -24.44 1.43 17.53
CA LEU A 278 -23.90 0.58 18.58
C LEU A 278 -24.97 -0.37 19.17
N ASP A 279 -26.17 0.13 19.46
CA ASP A 279 -27.27 -0.69 19.98
C ASP A 279 -27.63 -1.82 19.01
N ARG A 280 -27.76 -1.48 17.72
CA ARG A 280 -27.99 -2.46 16.66
C ARG A 280 -26.84 -3.49 16.55
N LEU A 281 -25.59 -3.04 16.69
CA LEU A 281 -24.43 -3.91 16.63
C LEU A 281 -24.39 -4.89 17.81
N ILE A 282 -24.82 -4.45 19.01
CA ILE A 282 -24.90 -5.30 20.20
C ILE A 282 -26.02 -6.33 20.07
N ASP A 283 -27.21 -5.90 19.58
CA ASP A 283 -28.37 -6.78 19.47
C ASP A 283 -28.27 -7.77 18.30
N SER A 284 -27.72 -7.34 17.15
CA SER A 284 -27.60 -8.15 15.94
C SER A 284 -26.35 -7.74 15.16
N PRO A 285 -25.21 -8.37 15.44
CA PRO A 285 -23.95 -8.09 14.76
C PRO A 285 -24.07 -8.30 13.26
N ASP A 286 -23.87 -7.23 12.49
CA ASP A 286 -23.85 -7.22 11.03
C ASP A 286 -22.65 -6.39 10.55
N HIS A 287 -21.99 -6.85 9.47
CA HIS A 287 -20.80 -6.16 8.98
C HIS A 287 -21.09 -4.76 8.42
N GLY A 288 -22.26 -4.55 7.81
CA GLY A 288 -22.64 -3.21 7.30
C GLY A 288 -22.92 -2.24 8.44
N VAL A 289 -23.51 -2.71 9.55
CA VAL A 289 -23.68 -1.92 10.77
C VAL A 289 -22.34 -1.61 11.43
N LEU A 290 -21.41 -2.58 11.44
CA LEU A 290 -20.05 -2.36 11.95
C LEU A 290 -19.30 -1.32 11.11
N ASP A 291 -19.35 -1.41 9.79
CA ASP A 291 -18.72 -0.44 8.90
C ASP A 291 -19.29 0.97 9.11
N ALA A 292 -20.61 1.08 9.21
CA ALA A 292 -21.28 2.34 9.51
C ALA A 292 -20.85 2.88 10.88
N PHE A 293 -20.78 2.04 11.91
CA PHE A 293 -20.35 2.45 13.25
C PHE A 293 -18.90 2.93 13.25
N ILE A 294 -17.96 2.16 12.66
CA ILE A 294 -16.54 2.53 12.59
C ILE A 294 -16.34 3.85 11.82
N SER A 295 -17.16 4.12 10.81
CA SER A 295 -17.10 5.39 10.08
C SER A 295 -17.57 6.61 10.89
N HIS A 296 -18.28 6.38 12.01
CA HIS A 296 -18.76 7.44 12.90
C HIS A 296 -17.78 7.81 14.00
N ILE A 297 -16.90 6.89 14.37
CA ILE A 297 -15.93 7.09 15.46
C ILE A 297 -14.51 7.21 14.90
N PRO A 298 -13.75 8.25 15.26
CA PRO A 298 -12.37 8.38 14.83
C PRO A 298 -11.48 7.45 15.68
N LEU A 299 -10.85 6.50 15.01
CA LEU A 299 -9.89 5.57 15.61
C LEU A 299 -8.45 5.86 15.20
N VAL A 300 -8.28 6.76 14.22
CA VAL A 300 -6.98 7.06 13.62
C VAL A 300 -6.70 8.56 13.76
N PHE A 301 -5.62 8.89 14.45
CA PHE A 301 -5.19 10.28 14.65
C PHE A 301 -3.75 10.52 14.18
N ARG A 302 -2.95 9.45 14.11
CA ARG A 302 -1.51 9.48 13.85
C ARG A 302 -1.20 8.59 12.67
N ILE A 303 -0.84 9.22 11.53
CA ILE A 303 -0.58 8.49 10.27
C ILE A 303 0.86 8.73 9.83
N VAL A 304 1.52 7.66 9.40
CA VAL A 304 2.83 7.71 8.73
C VAL A 304 2.64 7.34 7.28
N LEU A 305 3.11 8.18 6.36
CA LEU A 305 3.21 7.91 4.94
C LEU A 305 4.68 7.63 4.61
N VAL A 306 5.03 6.43 4.24
CA VAL A 306 6.41 6.04 3.97
C VAL A 306 6.73 6.19 2.48
N ALA A 307 7.74 7.01 2.16
CA ALA A 307 8.22 7.25 0.80
C ALA A 307 9.74 7.46 0.84
N ILE A 308 10.53 6.41 0.58
CA ILE A 308 11.97 6.40 0.87
C ILE A 308 12.82 6.92 -0.27
N HIS A 309 12.53 6.49 -1.50
CA HIS A 309 13.35 6.87 -2.65
C HIS A 309 12.97 8.26 -3.19
N GLY A 310 13.90 8.87 -3.91
CA GLY A 310 13.71 10.17 -4.54
C GLY A 310 13.95 11.36 -3.61
N TRP A 311 13.63 12.55 -4.13
CA TRP A 311 13.71 13.82 -3.43
C TRP A 311 12.33 14.20 -2.90
N VAL A 312 12.03 13.88 -1.65
CA VAL A 312 10.75 14.25 -1.02
C VAL A 312 10.85 15.67 -0.47
N ASN A 313 10.44 16.62 -1.30
CA ASN A 313 10.45 18.07 -1.01
C ASN A 313 9.22 18.74 -1.60
N GLN A 314 8.88 19.92 -1.08
CA GLN A 314 7.75 20.71 -1.55
C GLN A 314 8.09 21.65 -2.69
N GLU A 315 9.35 22.12 -2.74
CA GLU A 315 9.87 23.08 -3.69
C GLU A 315 10.99 22.43 -4.53
N ASP A 316 11.23 22.91 -5.74
CA ASP A 316 12.34 22.53 -6.64
C ASP A 316 12.45 21.05 -7.03
N THR A 317 11.34 20.31 -6.93
CA THR A 317 11.29 18.90 -7.34
C THR A 317 10.75 18.69 -8.76
N LEU A 318 10.08 19.70 -9.32
CA LEU A 318 9.56 19.68 -10.69
C LEU A 318 10.73 19.70 -11.69
N GLY A 319 10.81 18.67 -12.52
CA GLY A 319 11.87 18.53 -13.53
C GLY A 319 13.06 17.64 -13.11
N ARG A 320 13.11 17.15 -11.87
CA ARG A 320 14.11 16.16 -11.47
C ARG A 320 13.69 14.75 -11.84
N PRO A 321 14.56 13.93 -12.43
CA PRO A 321 14.23 12.55 -12.82
C PRO A 321 13.74 11.73 -11.61
N LEU A 322 12.72 10.89 -11.82
CA LEU A 322 12.16 9.90 -10.87
C LEU A 322 11.46 10.46 -9.62
N THR A 323 11.14 11.75 -9.55
CA THR A 323 10.66 12.34 -8.29
C THR A 323 9.29 13.01 -8.39
N ALA A 324 8.93 13.58 -9.55
CA ALA A 324 7.84 14.54 -9.61
C ALA A 324 6.45 13.97 -9.29
N SER A 325 6.04 12.85 -9.89
CA SER A 325 4.67 12.31 -9.71
C SER A 325 4.44 11.70 -8.34
N GLN A 326 5.41 10.93 -7.83
CA GLN A 326 5.34 10.30 -6.52
C GLN A 326 5.27 11.31 -5.38
N VAL A 327 6.17 12.30 -5.41
CA VAL A 327 6.27 13.30 -4.34
C VAL A 327 5.01 14.15 -4.28
N VAL A 328 4.50 14.59 -5.43
CA VAL A 328 3.23 15.33 -5.51
C VAL A 328 2.07 14.49 -4.97
N TYR A 329 2.03 13.20 -5.33
CA TYR A 329 1.00 12.28 -4.83
C TYR A 329 1.04 12.17 -3.30
N VAL A 330 2.21 11.88 -2.72
CA VAL A 330 2.35 11.67 -1.27
C VAL A 330 2.10 12.98 -0.49
N LEU A 331 2.53 14.13 -1.01
CA LEU A 331 2.22 15.45 -0.41
C LEU A 331 0.72 15.75 -0.43
N ASN A 332 0.05 15.48 -1.55
CA ASN A 332 -1.40 15.66 -1.64
C ASN A 332 -2.15 14.66 -0.77
N GLN A 333 -1.66 13.42 -0.67
CA GLN A 333 -2.19 12.42 0.25
C GLN A 333 -2.10 12.92 1.71
N ALA A 334 -0.95 13.47 2.12
CA ALA A 334 -0.79 14.01 3.47
C ALA A 334 -1.74 15.17 3.76
N ARG A 335 -1.90 16.11 2.80
CA ARG A 335 -2.83 17.25 2.94
C ARG A 335 -4.28 16.80 3.05
N SER A 336 -4.69 15.84 2.18
CA SER A 336 -6.07 15.33 2.17
C SER A 336 -6.39 14.54 3.42
N LEU A 337 -5.45 13.70 3.90
CA LEU A 337 -5.63 12.93 5.13
C LEU A 337 -5.72 13.85 6.35
N GLU A 338 -4.85 14.84 6.47
CA GLU A 338 -4.93 15.78 7.59
C GLU A 338 -6.27 16.51 7.62
N LYS A 339 -6.71 17.02 6.48
CA LYS A 339 -8.01 17.70 6.37
C LYS A 339 -9.16 16.78 6.76
N GLN A 340 -9.19 15.55 6.23
CA GLN A 340 -10.23 14.58 6.56
C GLN A 340 -10.23 14.23 8.05
N LEU A 341 -9.05 13.99 8.63
CA LEU A 341 -8.95 13.70 10.07
C LEU A 341 -9.42 14.88 10.95
N GLN A 342 -9.15 16.12 10.55
CA GLN A 342 -9.67 17.30 11.25
C GLN A 342 -11.20 17.35 11.21
N GLU A 343 -11.80 17.05 10.05
CA GLU A 343 -13.26 16.98 9.90
C GLU A 343 -13.85 15.86 10.75
N ASP A 344 -13.26 14.66 10.75
CA ASP A 344 -13.71 13.51 11.52
C ASP A 344 -13.61 13.77 13.05
N ILE A 345 -12.51 14.35 13.50
CA ILE A 345 -12.30 14.75 14.90
C ILE A 345 -13.37 15.75 15.34
N LYS A 346 -13.66 16.74 14.50
CA LYS A 346 -14.69 17.74 14.77
C LYS A 346 -16.09 17.12 14.81
N LEU A 347 -16.42 16.25 13.86
CA LEU A 347 -17.71 15.54 13.83
C LEU A 347 -17.90 14.64 15.04
N ALA A 348 -16.84 14.05 15.54
CA ALA A 348 -16.86 13.23 16.75
C ALA A 348 -16.89 14.05 18.06
N GLY A 349 -16.73 15.37 17.99
CA GLY A 349 -16.71 16.24 19.18
C GLY A 349 -15.41 16.14 19.99
N LEU A 350 -14.32 15.67 19.35
CA LEU A 350 -13.02 15.49 20.01
C LEU A 350 -12.12 16.71 19.94
N ASP A 351 -12.42 17.68 19.09
CA ASP A 351 -11.72 18.96 19.00
C ASP A 351 -11.83 19.76 20.29
N VAL A 352 -12.96 19.71 20.99
CA VAL A 352 -13.18 20.38 22.28
C VAL A 352 -12.34 19.82 23.43
N VAL A 353 -11.84 18.60 23.31
CA VAL A 353 -10.91 18.00 24.29
C VAL A 353 -9.46 18.03 23.82
N GLY A 354 -9.18 18.78 22.76
CA GLY A 354 -7.84 19.06 22.29
C GLY A 354 -7.20 17.97 21.43
N VAL A 355 -7.98 17.00 20.93
CA VAL A 355 -7.48 15.99 20.01
C VAL A 355 -7.12 16.64 18.68
N GLN A 356 -5.90 16.39 18.21
CA GLN A 356 -5.41 16.87 16.93
C GLN A 356 -4.81 15.73 16.11
N PRO A 357 -5.04 15.72 14.79
CA PRO A 357 -4.38 14.76 13.95
C PRO A 357 -2.89 15.07 13.81
N LYS A 358 -2.08 14.06 13.50
CA LYS A 358 -0.70 14.28 13.07
C LYS A 358 -0.37 13.34 11.91
N VAL A 359 0.01 13.90 10.77
CA VAL A 359 0.43 13.15 9.58
C VAL A 359 1.91 13.38 9.34
N ILE A 360 2.69 12.32 9.23
CA ILE A 360 4.13 12.38 8.97
C ILE A 360 4.44 11.64 7.67
N ILE A 361 5.05 12.34 6.71
CA ILE A 361 5.74 11.71 5.60
C ILE A 361 7.12 11.32 6.08
N LEU A 362 7.38 10.02 6.19
CA LEU A 362 8.68 9.46 6.53
C LEU A 362 9.50 9.25 5.27
N THR A 363 10.67 9.85 5.21
CA THR A 363 11.59 9.71 4.09
C THR A 363 13.03 9.73 4.59
N ARG A 364 13.95 9.59 3.65
CA ARG A 364 15.38 9.58 3.91
C ARG A 364 15.93 10.99 4.02
N LEU A 365 16.83 11.24 5.00
CA LEU A 365 17.66 12.43 5.07
C LEU A 365 18.82 12.32 4.05
N ILE A 366 19.04 13.37 3.28
CA ILE A 366 20.12 13.44 2.28
C ILE A 366 20.91 14.73 2.53
N PRO A 367 22.06 14.67 3.23
CA PRO A 367 22.87 15.85 3.55
C PRO A 367 23.30 16.65 2.32
N ASN A 368 23.79 15.99 1.27
CA ASN A 368 24.12 16.62 -0.02
C ASN A 368 22.84 16.84 -0.83
N SER A 369 22.08 17.83 -0.45
CA SER A 369 20.69 18.05 -0.87
C SER A 369 20.50 18.66 -2.26
N GLU A 370 21.59 19.02 -2.96
CA GLU A 370 21.55 19.60 -4.31
C GLU A 370 20.57 20.76 -4.48
N GLY A 371 20.48 21.65 -3.48
CA GLY A 371 19.58 22.79 -3.47
C GLY A 371 18.15 22.49 -2.98
N THR A 372 17.87 21.26 -2.54
CA THR A 372 16.60 20.90 -1.90
C THR A 372 16.69 21.02 -0.37
N LYS A 373 15.56 20.89 0.33
CA LYS A 373 15.51 20.82 1.80
C LYS A 373 15.73 19.41 2.37
N SER A 374 16.23 18.47 1.57
CA SER A 374 16.41 17.06 1.98
C SER A 374 17.44 16.87 3.11
N HIS A 375 18.20 17.91 3.47
CA HIS A 375 19.10 17.95 4.62
C HIS A 375 18.42 18.37 5.92
N GLU A 376 17.22 18.96 5.86
CA GLU A 376 16.46 19.34 7.04
C GLU A 376 15.75 18.12 7.63
N ARG A 377 15.92 17.87 8.93
CA ARG A 377 15.30 16.71 9.60
C ARG A 377 13.78 16.76 9.58
N LEU A 378 13.20 17.90 9.86
CA LEU A 378 11.76 18.09 9.98
C LEU A 378 11.32 19.33 9.21
N GLU A 379 10.33 19.17 8.33
CA GLU A 379 9.78 20.23 7.50
C GLU A 379 8.25 20.20 7.57
N LYS A 380 7.63 21.36 7.89
CA LYS A 380 6.17 21.46 7.89
C LYS A 380 5.64 21.47 6.45
N ILE A 381 4.58 20.70 6.19
CA ILE A 381 3.95 20.67 4.86
C ILE A 381 3.12 21.95 4.68
N GLN A 382 3.34 22.64 3.57
CA GLN A 382 2.62 23.87 3.24
C GLN A 382 1.12 23.60 3.04
N GLY A 383 0.30 24.50 3.59
CA GLY A 383 -1.16 24.37 3.53
C GLY A 383 -1.75 23.37 4.53
N THR A 384 -0.97 22.95 5.53
CA THR A 384 -1.40 22.08 6.63
C THR A 384 -1.10 22.67 7.99
N GLU A 385 -1.79 22.21 9.01
CA GLU A 385 -1.53 22.58 10.41
C GLU A 385 -0.70 21.53 11.14
N ASN A 386 -0.95 20.25 10.87
CA ASN A 386 -0.41 19.13 11.61
C ASN A 386 0.18 18.02 10.70
N ALA A 387 0.69 18.40 9.52
CA ALA A 387 1.40 17.48 8.64
C ALA A 387 2.86 17.90 8.41
N TRP A 388 3.77 16.91 8.43
CA TRP A 388 5.21 17.12 8.44
C TRP A 388 5.93 16.13 7.55
N ILE A 389 7.08 16.53 7.01
CA ILE A 389 8.07 15.63 6.41
C ILE A 389 9.15 15.37 7.46
N LEU A 390 9.30 14.14 7.89
CA LEU A 390 10.35 13.68 8.78
C LEU A 390 11.40 12.92 7.97
N ARG A 391 12.62 13.40 8.00
CA ARG A 391 13.76 12.80 7.30
C ARG A 391 14.71 12.15 8.29
N VAL A 392 14.97 10.88 8.06
CA VAL A 392 15.83 10.05 8.92
C VAL A 392 17.08 9.63 8.13
N PRO A 393 18.28 9.77 8.69
CA PRO A 393 19.49 9.35 8.00
C PRO A 393 19.59 7.83 7.92
N PHE A 394 20.24 7.33 6.88
CA PHE A 394 20.69 5.94 6.89
C PHE A 394 21.80 5.78 7.94
N PRO A 395 21.70 4.79 8.83
CA PRO A 395 22.67 4.60 9.92
C PRO A 395 24.02 4.01 9.45
N GLU A 396 24.15 3.60 8.21
CA GLU A 396 25.33 2.99 7.64
C GLU A 396 26.49 4.00 7.46
N GLY A 397 27.73 3.52 7.61
CA GLY A 397 28.91 4.38 7.61
C GLY A 397 29.48 4.76 6.24
N ASN A 398 28.92 4.25 5.13
CA ASN A 398 29.42 4.58 3.79
C ASN A 398 28.99 6.00 3.37
N PRO A 399 29.92 6.98 3.21
CA PRO A 399 29.57 8.33 2.84
C PRO A 399 28.82 8.46 1.51
N ASN A 400 29.08 7.60 0.53
CA ASN A 400 28.37 7.61 -0.74
C ASN A 400 26.88 7.29 -0.56
N VAL A 401 26.55 6.48 0.43
CA VAL A 401 25.18 6.12 0.78
C VAL A 401 24.56 7.13 1.72
N THR A 402 25.27 7.53 2.78
CA THR A 402 24.70 8.38 3.84
C THR A 402 24.58 9.84 3.44
N GLN A 403 25.50 10.36 2.60
CA GLN A 403 25.56 11.77 2.23
C GLN A 403 24.84 12.11 0.94
N ASN A 404 24.74 11.16 0.00
CA ASN A 404 24.25 11.42 -1.35
C ASN A 404 22.94 10.70 -1.63
N ARG A 405 22.20 11.18 -2.63
CA ARG A 405 21.12 10.44 -3.23
C ARG A 405 21.70 9.21 -3.96
N ILE A 406 21.12 8.04 -3.73
CA ILE A 406 21.45 6.81 -4.43
C ILE A 406 20.22 6.32 -5.24
N PRO A 407 20.44 5.51 -6.30
CA PRO A 407 19.37 4.93 -7.08
C PRO A 407 18.40 4.10 -6.24
N ARG A 408 17.14 3.99 -6.67
CA ARG A 408 16.09 3.27 -5.95
C ARG A 408 16.45 1.83 -5.62
N PHE A 409 17.10 1.12 -6.55
CA PHE A 409 17.48 -0.28 -6.34
C PHE A 409 18.65 -0.47 -5.39
N GLU A 410 19.46 0.55 -5.18
CA GLU A 410 20.61 0.50 -4.27
C GLU A 410 20.24 0.78 -2.82
N ILE A 411 19.03 1.27 -2.53
CA ILE A 411 18.58 1.54 -1.14
C ILE A 411 18.19 0.28 -0.38
N TRP A 412 17.83 -0.81 -1.06
CA TRP A 412 17.26 -2.01 -0.46
C TRP A 412 18.09 -2.62 0.69
N PRO A 413 19.40 -2.74 0.62
CA PRO A 413 20.20 -3.27 1.72
C PRO A 413 20.14 -2.46 3.01
N TYR A 414 19.69 -1.19 2.94
CA TYR A 414 19.68 -0.26 4.07
C TYR A 414 18.28 -0.06 4.68
N LEU A 415 17.23 -0.66 4.11
CA LEU A 415 15.85 -0.40 4.52
C LEU A 415 15.53 -0.94 5.91
N GLU A 416 16.13 -2.05 6.32
CA GLU A 416 15.92 -2.61 7.66
C GLU A 416 16.56 -1.73 8.74
N SER A 417 17.81 -1.35 8.58
CA SER A 417 18.50 -0.44 9.51
C SER A 417 17.85 0.95 9.54
N PHE A 418 17.36 1.42 8.38
CA PHE A 418 16.56 2.64 8.31
C PHE A 418 15.26 2.53 9.11
N ALA A 419 14.52 1.42 9.00
CA ALA A 419 13.30 1.20 9.75
C ALA A 419 13.55 1.23 11.27
N GLN A 420 14.67 0.67 11.75
CA GLN A 420 15.06 0.72 13.15
C GLN A 420 15.38 2.14 13.63
N ALA A 421 16.05 2.94 12.80
CA ALA A 421 16.32 4.33 13.11
C ALA A 421 15.03 5.17 13.10
N ALA A 422 14.18 4.96 12.10
CA ALA A 422 12.91 5.65 11.93
C ALA A 422 11.92 5.38 13.07
N GLU A 423 11.91 4.18 13.63
CA GLU A 423 11.06 3.83 14.78
C GLU A 423 11.28 4.80 15.94
N LYS A 424 12.54 5.08 16.30
CA LYS A 424 12.89 5.98 17.41
C LYS A 424 12.42 7.42 17.15
N GLU A 425 12.65 7.88 15.93
CA GLU A 425 12.26 9.24 15.52
C GLU A 425 10.74 9.40 15.49
N LEU A 426 10.01 8.39 14.98
CA LEU A 426 8.54 8.42 14.94
C LEU A 426 7.93 8.41 16.34
N LEU A 427 8.44 7.58 17.25
CA LEU A 427 7.96 7.54 18.64
C LEU A 427 8.17 8.89 19.35
N ALA A 428 9.32 9.54 19.10
CA ALA A 428 9.61 10.85 19.65
C ALA A 428 8.66 11.93 19.08
N GLU A 429 8.45 11.94 17.75
CA GLU A 429 7.60 12.93 17.09
C GLU A 429 6.12 12.78 17.44
N PHE A 430 5.62 11.56 17.56
CA PHE A 430 4.22 11.31 17.93
C PHE A 430 3.98 11.33 19.45
N LYS A 431 5.05 11.34 20.26
CA LYS A 431 4.95 11.06 21.70
C LYS A 431 4.16 9.80 22.01
N GLY A 432 4.32 8.80 21.18
CA GLY A 432 3.58 7.56 21.22
C GLY A 432 3.65 6.80 19.91
N ARG A 433 2.72 5.88 19.68
CA ARG A 433 2.68 5.04 18.47
C ARG A 433 1.79 5.65 17.39
N PRO A 434 2.10 5.47 16.11
CA PRO A 434 1.16 5.74 15.04
C PRO A 434 0.00 4.74 15.07
N ASN A 435 -1.18 5.16 14.58
CA ASN A 435 -2.34 4.28 14.40
C ASN A 435 -2.26 3.55 13.06
N LEU A 436 -1.78 4.25 12.02
CA LEU A 436 -1.73 3.75 10.65
C LEU A 436 -0.39 4.08 10.01
N ILE A 437 0.20 3.11 9.31
CA ILE A 437 1.41 3.28 8.51
C ILE A 437 1.09 2.89 7.08
N VAL A 438 1.20 3.84 6.15
CA VAL A 438 0.93 3.65 4.73
C VAL A 438 2.25 3.62 3.98
N GLY A 439 2.57 2.51 3.35
CA GLY A 439 3.74 2.37 2.49
C GLY A 439 3.42 2.75 1.05
N ASN A 440 4.31 3.53 0.45
CA ASN A 440 4.24 3.90 -0.97
C ASN A 440 5.39 3.23 -1.72
N TYR A 441 5.10 2.59 -2.85
CA TYR A 441 6.03 1.74 -3.61
C TYR A 441 6.56 0.53 -2.83
N SER A 442 7.34 -0.31 -3.48
CA SER A 442 7.89 -1.54 -2.90
C SER A 442 8.82 -1.27 -1.71
N ASP A 443 9.71 -0.29 -1.84
CA ASP A 443 10.65 0.13 -0.77
C ASP A 443 9.92 0.75 0.42
N GLY A 444 8.97 1.66 0.18
CA GLY A 444 8.14 2.23 1.22
C GLY A 444 7.22 1.19 1.88
N ASN A 445 6.70 0.22 1.11
CA ASN A 445 5.89 -0.86 1.64
C ASN A 445 6.68 -1.81 2.55
N LEU A 446 7.94 -2.12 2.20
CA LEU A 446 8.80 -2.93 3.07
C LEU A 446 9.08 -2.22 4.40
N VAL A 447 9.47 -0.94 4.35
CA VAL A 447 9.71 -0.16 5.58
C VAL A 447 8.43 -0.03 6.42
N ALA A 448 7.29 0.23 5.77
CA ALA A 448 5.99 0.28 6.45
C ALA A 448 5.66 -1.04 7.16
N PHE A 449 5.91 -2.18 6.51
CA PHE A 449 5.74 -3.50 7.10
C PHE A 449 6.62 -3.71 8.34
N LEU A 450 7.91 -3.39 8.23
CA LEU A 450 8.86 -3.53 9.33
C LEU A 450 8.46 -2.65 10.53
N LEU A 451 8.09 -1.39 10.27
CA LEU A 451 7.63 -0.45 11.30
C LEU A 451 6.31 -0.89 11.93
N ALA A 452 5.34 -1.33 11.12
CA ALA A 452 4.03 -1.75 11.62
C ALA A 452 4.13 -2.94 12.59
N ARG A 453 4.98 -3.92 12.28
CA ARG A 453 5.24 -5.05 13.19
C ARG A 453 5.91 -4.60 14.49
N ARG A 454 6.90 -3.71 14.42
CA ARG A 454 7.64 -3.21 15.59
C ARG A 454 6.77 -2.32 16.47
N LEU A 455 5.98 -1.44 15.87
CA LEU A 455 5.13 -0.47 16.55
C LEU A 455 3.74 -1.02 16.88
N LYS A 456 3.39 -2.22 16.39
CA LYS A 456 2.05 -2.82 16.49
C LYS A 456 0.96 -1.89 15.96
N ALA A 457 1.23 -1.27 14.83
CA ALA A 457 0.32 -0.37 14.12
C ALA A 457 -0.31 -1.08 12.92
N THR A 458 -1.46 -0.58 12.47
CA THR A 458 -2.09 -1.04 11.24
C THR A 458 -1.27 -0.61 10.03
N GLN A 459 -1.12 -1.48 9.03
CA GLN A 459 -0.43 -1.19 7.78
C GLN A 459 -1.40 -1.13 6.61
N CYS A 460 -1.13 -0.19 5.71
CA CYS A 460 -1.72 -0.13 4.37
C CYS A 460 -0.60 -0.04 3.33
N SER A 461 -0.73 -0.77 2.22
CA SER A 461 0.24 -0.78 1.13
C SER A 461 -0.36 -0.19 -0.14
N ILE A 462 0.31 0.78 -0.74
CA ILE A 462 -0.07 1.38 -2.02
C ILE A 462 0.93 0.94 -3.08
N GLY A 463 0.42 0.18 -4.07
CA GLY A 463 1.15 -0.16 -5.27
C GLY A 463 1.03 0.98 -6.28
N HIS A 464 2.15 1.58 -6.65
CA HIS A 464 2.21 2.53 -7.76
C HIS A 464 2.69 1.79 -9.01
N VAL A 465 2.01 1.98 -10.11
CA VAL A 465 2.30 1.36 -11.42
C VAL A 465 2.98 2.38 -12.31
#